data_5cfaa09e35e007bf742921a936cf1d10
#
_entry.id   5cfaa09e35e007bf742921a936cf1d10
#
_cell.length_a   1.000
_cell.length_b   1.000
_cell.length_c   1.000
_cell.angle_alpha   90.00
_cell.angle_beta   90.00
_cell.angle_gamma   90.00
#
_symmetry.space_group_name_H-M   'P 1'
#
loop_
_entity.id
_entity.type
_entity.pdbx_description
1 polymer ?
#
loop_
_entity_poly.entity_id
_entity_poly.type
_entity_poly.pdbx_seq_one_letter_code
_entity_poly.pdbx_strand_id
1 'polypeptide(L)'
;MKISQLIQTYASPLMERYAQQLLPSHRRALDAMLACRSQCGEFYSHCDHCTYQRMMPLSCGHRSCPQCQHHLGEAWLQRQQLKLLPTTYFMVTFTLPFEMRETTYQHQGIMYDLLFKASVEALQTVGKNNFGLSFGLTGVLHTHKRDKGYHPHIHIVLPGGGITTNRHNQTWKTLPQNFIINEFSLATVFRGIFLRMVFEQSIPLPYGIPKQWVSNIRNVGRGEKALKYLSRYLYRGVISENDILSDQQGQVTFRYQDSQTKKMETKKQVAVDFIWGLLKHVLPRGFRRVRDYGFLHGNAHKTLKRLQLMLRVKLPTKPVVKEMITCPVCKHELIIEHVLPKRIPIHFRLRYHVENKTTVLPLVPT
;
A
#
# COMPACT_ATOMS: atom_id res chain seq x y z
N MET A 1 15.73 -0.10 -16.79
CA MET A 1 16.67 -1.03 -16.12
C MET A 1 15.93 -1.89 -15.11
N LYS A 2 16.33 -3.15 -14.90
CA LYS A 2 15.66 -4.07 -13.96
C LYS A 2 16.16 -3.85 -12.52
N ILE A 3 15.24 -3.84 -11.57
CA ILE A 3 15.57 -3.71 -10.14
C ILE A 3 16.41 -4.88 -9.63
N SER A 4 16.22 -6.09 -10.19
CA SER A 4 17.02 -7.28 -9.85
C SER A 4 18.49 -7.10 -10.19
N GLN A 5 18.81 -6.44 -11.30
CA GLN A 5 20.18 -6.13 -11.71
C GLN A 5 20.83 -5.14 -10.73
N LEU A 6 20.12 -4.07 -10.35
CA LEU A 6 20.62 -3.12 -9.34
C LEU A 6 20.89 -3.82 -8.00
N ILE A 7 19.95 -4.64 -7.53
CA ILE A 7 20.13 -5.37 -6.27
C ILE A 7 21.34 -6.30 -6.36
N GLN A 8 21.54 -6.99 -7.49
CA GLN A 8 22.66 -7.89 -7.69
C GLN A 8 23.99 -7.14 -7.69
N THR A 9 24.07 -6.02 -8.41
CA THR A 9 25.30 -5.21 -8.51
C THR A 9 25.69 -4.58 -7.17
N TYR A 10 24.71 -4.09 -6.41
CA TYR A 10 24.96 -3.32 -5.18
C TYR A 10 24.66 -4.10 -3.89
N ALA A 11 24.56 -5.44 -3.94
CA ALA A 11 24.29 -6.28 -2.76
C ALA A 11 25.31 -6.09 -1.64
N SER A 12 26.62 -6.17 -1.96
CA SER A 12 27.71 -6.02 -0.97
C SER A 12 27.76 -4.61 -0.39
N PRO A 13 27.82 -3.53 -1.19
CA PRO A 13 27.79 -2.16 -0.66
C PRO A 13 26.53 -1.85 0.16
N LEU A 14 25.36 -2.42 -0.22
CA LEU A 14 24.13 -2.27 0.55
C LEU A 14 24.24 -2.93 1.93
N MET A 15 24.82 -4.11 1.99
CA MET A 15 25.02 -4.83 3.25
C MET A 15 26.08 -4.15 4.13
N GLU A 16 27.18 -3.65 3.57
CA GLU A 16 28.19 -2.91 4.30
C GLU A 16 27.59 -1.66 4.97
N ARG A 17 26.76 -0.91 4.23
CA ARG A 17 26.26 0.37 4.71
C ARG A 17 25.00 0.28 5.57
N TYR A 18 24.09 -0.68 5.30
CA TYR A 18 22.74 -0.71 5.89
C TYR A 18 22.39 -2.02 6.60
N ALA A 19 23.31 -2.97 6.76
CA ALA A 19 23.03 -4.29 7.34
C ALA A 19 22.28 -4.23 8.68
N GLN A 20 22.71 -3.34 9.57
CA GLN A 20 22.12 -3.16 10.90
C GLN A 20 20.71 -2.55 10.87
N GLN A 21 20.38 -1.80 9.82
CA GLN A 21 19.07 -1.16 9.63
C GLN A 21 18.08 -2.03 8.84
N LEU A 22 18.56 -3.12 8.21
CA LEU A 22 17.74 -4.01 7.39
C LEU A 22 16.86 -4.91 8.24
N LEU A 23 15.58 -4.65 8.22
CA LEU A 23 14.55 -5.50 8.85
C LEU A 23 14.41 -6.85 8.14
N PRO A 24 13.90 -7.90 8.81
CA PRO A 24 13.61 -9.19 8.17
C PRO A 24 12.67 -9.10 6.95
N SER A 25 11.76 -8.12 6.94
CA SER A 25 10.89 -7.82 5.80
C SER A 25 11.64 -7.28 4.59
N HIS A 26 12.69 -6.45 4.82
CA HIS A 26 13.54 -5.91 3.76
C HIS A 26 14.36 -7.01 3.08
N ARG A 27 14.97 -7.89 3.88
CA ARG A 27 15.76 -9.03 3.37
C ARG A 27 14.92 -9.96 2.51
N ARG A 28 13.69 -10.26 2.94
CA ARG A 28 12.73 -11.04 2.12
C ARG A 28 12.32 -10.33 0.84
N ALA A 29 12.16 -9.01 0.89
CA ALA A 29 11.86 -8.24 -0.31
C ALA A 29 13.01 -8.26 -1.32
N LEU A 30 14.25 -8.14 -0.85
CA LEU A 30 15.47 -8.24 -1.67
C LEU A 30 15.57 -9.62 -2.33
N ASP A 31 15.45 -10.72 -1.54
CA ASP A 31 15.47 -12.09 -2.06
C ASP A 31 14.39 -12.28 -3.15
N ALA A 32 13.17 -11.81 -2.88
CA ALA A 32 12.07 -11.96 -3.80
C ALA A 32 12.25 -11.14 -5.09
N MET A 33 12.72 -9.90 -4.99
CA MET A 33 12.95 -9.04 -6.15
C MET A 33 14.11 -9.54 -7.00
N LEU A 34 15.16 -10.08 -6.37
CA LEU A 34 16.30 -10.69 -7.07
C LEU A 34 15.87 -11.92 -7.86
N ALA A 35 15.05 -12.80 -7.28
CA ALA A 35 14.58 -14.03 -7.90
C ALA A 35 13.42 -13.83 -8.89
N CYS A 36 12.81 -12.63 -8.95
CA CYS A 36 11.59 -12.42 -9.71
C CYS A 36 11.74 -12.71 -11.20
N ARG A 37 10.87 -13.60 -11.73
CA ARG A 37 10.85 -14.03 -13.11
C ARG A 37 12.16 -14.67 -13.63
N SER A 38 13.02 -15.13 -12.69
CA SER A 38 14.25 -15.85 -13.03
C SER A 38 14.42 -17.13 -12.21
N GLN A 39 14.07 -17.12 -10.93
CA GLN A 39 14.31 -18.23 -9.99
C GLN A 39 13.04 -18.64 -9.22
N CYS A 40 11.86 -18.18 -9.63
CA CYS A 40 10.59 -18.50 -8.96
C CYS A 40 9.92 -19.77 -9.49
N GLY A 41 10.46 -20.38 -10.55
CA GLY A 41 9.86 -21.47 -11.29
C GLY A 41 9.14 -20.99 -12.54
N GLU A 42 8.42 -21.90 -13.18
CA GLU A 42 7.83 -21.69 -14.51
C GLU A 42 6.43 -22.32 -14.56
N PHE A 43 5.63 -21.91 -15.53
CA PHE A 43 4.41 -22.58 -15.91
C PHE A 43 4.38 -22.80 -17.42
N TYR A 44 3.86 -23.95 -17.81
CA TYR A 44 3.63 -24.31 -19.18
C TYR A 44 2.21 -23.99 -19.60
N SER A 45 2.05 -23.37 -20.75
CA SER A 45 0.75 -23.06 -21.34
C SER A 45 0.71 -23.40 -22.82
N HIS A 46 -0.41 -23.89 -23.28
CA HIS A 46 -0.67 -24.21 -24.70
C HIS A 46 -2.02 -23.63 -25.13
N CYS A 47 -2.21 -23.59 -26.45
CA CYS A 47 -3.46 -23.17 -27.06
C CYS A 47 -4.13 -24.36 -27.73
N ASP A 48 -5.40 -24.65 -27.43
CA ASP A 48 -6.15 -25.73 -28.06
C ASP A 48 -6.57 -25.40 -29.50
N HIS A 49 -6.52 -24.13 -29.89
CA HIS A 49 -6.96 -23.66 -31.20
C HIS A 49 -5.82 -23.49 -32.24
N CYS A 50 -4.56 -23.55 -31.78
CA CYS A 50 -3.39 -23.49 -32.66
C CYS A 50 -2.19 -24.18 -31.98
N THR A 51 -1.08 -24.30 -32.69
CA THR A 51 0.14 -24.99 -32.22
C THR A 51 0.97 -24.17 -31.23
N TYR A 52 0.47 -23.03 -30.73
CA TYR A 52 1.22 -22.16 -29.83
C TYR A 52 1.37 -22.77 -28.43
N GLN A 53 2.62 -22.89 -28.01
CA GLN A 53 3.01 -23.38 -26.69
C GLN A 53 4.06 -22.44 -26.09
N ARG A 54 4.06 -22.27 -24.77
CA ARG A 54 5.04 -21.41 -24.11
C ARG A 54 5.29 -21.80 -22.67
N MET A 55 6.58 -21.84 -22.29
CA MET A 55 7.03 -21.78 -20.91
C MET A 55 7.13 -20.32 -20.47
N MET A 56 6.52 -19.97 -19.34
CA MET A 56 6.57 -18.62 -18.80
C MET A 56 7.05 -18.62 -17.35
N PRO A 57 7.95 -17.69 -16.98
CA PRO A 57 8.49 -17.63 -15.63
C PRO A 57 7.42 -17.16 -14.64
N LEU A 58 7.37 -17.82 -13.49
CA LEU A 58 6.54 -17.41 -12.38
C LEU A 58 7.06 -16.11 -11.73
N SER A 59 6.15 -15.33 -11.19
CA SER A 59 6.47 -14.13 -10.45
C SER A 59 6.82 -14.45 -9.00
N CYS A 60 7.59 -13.58 -8.32
CA CYS A 60 7.95 -13.76 -6.91
C CYS A 60 6.75 -13.58 -5.96
N GLY A 61 5.63 -13.07 -6.41
CA GLY A 61 4.45 -12.79 -5.59
C GLY A 61 4.65 -11.72 -4.50
N HIS A 62 5.83 -11.10 -4.38
CA HIS A 62 6.10 -10.14 -3.33
C HIS A 62 5.48 -8.78 -3.63
N ARG A 63 4.69 -8.23 -2.68
CA ARG A 63 3.91 -6.99 -2.87
C ARG A 63 4.73 -5.73 -3.14
N SER A 64 6.02 -5.73 -2.80
CA SER A 64 6.91 -4.59 -3.06
C SER A 64 7.70 -4.74 -4.37
N CYS A 65 7.53 -5.86 -5.08
CA CYS A 65 8.21 -6.07 -6.34
C CYS A 65 7.59 -5.20 -7.45
N PRO A 66 8.39 -4.41 -8.18
CA PRO A 66 7.88 -3.54 -9.24
C PRO A 66 7.36 -4.29 -10.46
N GLN A 67 7.72 -5.59 -10.63
CA GLN A 67 7.29 -6.43 -11.75
C GLN A 67 6.02 -7.24 -11.49
N CYS A 68 5.61 -7.37 -10.22
CA CYS A 68 4.53 -8.26 -9.80
C CYS A 68 3.28 -7.51 -9.35
N GLN A 69 2.20 -8.27 -9.07
CA GLN A 69 1.03 -7.85 -8.29
C GLN A 69 0.04 -6.91 -9.00
N HIS A 70 0.20 -6.61 -10.30
CA HIS A 70 -0.75 -5.74 -11.01
C HIS A 70 -2.19 -6.26 -10.97
N HIS A 71 -2.39 -7.57 -11.21
CA HIS A 71 -3.70 -8.23 -11.20
C HIS A 71 -4.42 -8.15 -9.85
N LEU A 72 -3.69 -8.11 -8.73
CA LEU A 72 -4.30 -7.96 -7.40
C LEU A 72 -4.92 -6.57 -7.20
N GLY A 73 -4.38 -5.54 -7.86
CA GLY A 73 -4.92 -4.19 -7.86
C GLY A 73 -6.29 -4.14 -8.55
N GLU A 74 -6.42 -4.78 -9.70
CA GLU A 74 -7.70 -4.87 -10.43
C GLU A 74 -8.73 -5.68 -9.66
N ALA A 75 -8.38 -6.86 -9.14
CA ALA A 75 -9.28 -7.67 -8.33
C ALA A 75 -9.76 -6.94 -7.07
N TRP A 76 -8.91 -6.12 -6.44
CA TRP A 76 -9.32 -5.26 -5.33
C TRP A 76 -10.28 -4.17 -5.79
N LEU A 77 -9.97 -3.49 -6.89
CA LEU A 77 -10.81 -2.43 -7.45
C LEU A 77 -12.23 -2.94 -7.73
N GLN A 78 -12.35 -4.08 -8.40
CA GLN A 78 -13.64 -4.72 -8.69
C GLN A 78 -14.44 -5.00 -7.41
N ARG A 79 -13.78 -5.57 -6.37
CA ARG A 79 -14.44 -5.80 -5.07
C ARG A 79 -14.91 -4.52 -4.39
N GLN A 80 -14.15 -3.42 -4.50
CA GLN A 80 -14.56 -2.15 -3.91
C GLN A 80 -15.66 -1.45 -4.70
N GLN A 81 -15.66 -1.58 -6.02
CA GLN A 81 -16.75 -1.07 -6.87
C GLN A 81 -18.09 -1.68 -6.52
N LEU A 82 -18.15 -2.96 -6.14
CA LEU A 82 -19.37 -3.61 -5.66
C LEU A 82 -19.91 -3.04 -4.33
N LYS A 83 -19.11 -2.28 -3.59
CA LYS A 83 -19.51 -1.63 -2.34
C LYS A 83 -19.94 -0.18 -2.53
N LEU A 84 -19.82 0.37 -3.74
CA LEU A 84 -20.20 1.75 -3.99
C LEU A 84 -21.70 1.96 -3.79
N LEU A 85 -22.03 3.10 -3.21
CA LEU A 85 -23.38 3.61 -3.02
C LEU A 85 -23.62 4.80 -3.97
N PRO A 86 -24.87 5.08 -4.41
CA PRO A 86 -25.18 6.12 -5.37
C PRO A 86 -25.15 7.53 -4.73
N THR A 87 -24.02 7.88 -4.15
CA THR A 87 -23.80 9.16 -3.46
C THR A 87 -22.48 9.79 -3.90
N THR A 88 -22.26 11.03 -3.50
CA THR A 88 -20.95 11.68 -3.60
C THR A 88 -19.97 11.01 -2.64
N TYR A 89 -18.69 10.98 -3.00
CA TYR A 89 -17.62 10.44 -2.16
C TYR A 89 -16.61 11.53 -1.83
N PHE A 90 -16.00 11.38 -0.67
CA PHE A 90 -14.90 12.23 -0.22
C PHE A 90 -13.65 11.38 0.00
N MET A 91 -12.50 11.97 -0.28
CA MET A 91 -11.21 11.41 0.07
C MET A 91 -10.57 12.31 1.11
N VAL A 92 -10.33 11.74 2.28
CA VAL A 92 -9.67 12.39 3.41
C VAL A 92 -8.24 11.86 3.51
N THR A 93 -7.28 12.76 3.65
CA THR A 93 -5.86 12.41 3.83
C THR A 93 -5.40 12.87 5.20
N PHE A 94 -4.84 11.96 5.98
CA PHE A 94 -4.17 12.26 7.24
C PHE A 94 -2.67 12.01 7.09
N THR A 95 -1.88 13.02 7.41
CA THR A 95 -0.43 12.99 7.20
C THR A 95 0.29 13.14 8.54
N LEU A 96 1.27 12.26 8.78
CA LEU A 96 2.18 12.43 9.92
C LEU A 96 3.21 13.52 9.61
N PRO A 97 3.54 14.39 10.57
CA PRO A 97 4.55 15.42 10.38
C PRO A 97 5.94 14.82 10.19
N PHE A 98 6.87 15.65 9.73
CA PHE A 98 8.22 15.21 9.39
C PHE A 98 8.92 14.58 10.60
N GLU A 99 8.77 15.19 11.76
CA GLU A 99 9.39 14.80 13.02
C GLU A 99 9.00 13.38 13.47
N MET A 100 7.81 12.93 13.11
CA MET A 100 7.32 11.60 13.45
C MET A 100 7.83 10.48 12.53
N ARG A 101 8.55 10.80 11.44
CA ARG A 101 8.90 9.81 10.41
C ARG A 101 9.88 8.77 10.92
N GLU A 102 10.90 9.20 11.64
CA GLU A 102 11.91 8.28 12.18
C GLU A 102 11.30 7.31 13.20
N THR A 103 10.56 7.84 14.18
CA THR A 103 9.83 7.01 15.15
C THR A 103 8.86 6.05 14.46
N THR A 104 8.15 6.53 13.40
CA THR A 104 7.26 5.68 12.62
C THR A 104 8.03 4.59 11.88
N TYR A 105 9.20 4.87 11.38
CA TYR A 105 10.04 3.88 10.70
C TYR A 105 10.57 2.81 11.67
N GLN A 106 11.01 3.21 12.84
CA GLN A 106 11.52 2.29 13.88
C GLN A 106 10.41 1.37 14.43
N HIS A 107 9.17 1.86 14.51
CA HIS A 107 8.00 1.15 15.06
C HIS A 107 6.90 0.89 13.99
N GLN A 108 7.28 0.59 12.74
CA GLN A 108 6.37 0.55 11.58
C GLN A 108 5.03 -0.14 11.85
N GLY A 109 5.06 -1.36 12.39
CA GLY A 109 3.85 -2.17 12.58
C GLY A 109 2.84 -1.47 13.48
N ILE A 110 3.29 -0.96 14.62
CA ILE A 110 2.46 -0.27 15.61
C ILE A 110 2.02 1.09 15.07
N MET A 111 2.96 1.91 14.61
CA MET A 111 2.67 3.28 14.17
C MET A 111 1.71 3.34 12.97
N TYR A 112 1.83 2.41 12.02
CA TYR A 112 0.86 2.32 10.91
C TYR A 112 -0.51 1.84 11.38
N ASP A 113 -0.56 0.95 12.39
CA ASP A 113 -1.83 0.54 12.99
C ASP A 113 -2.52 1.69 13.72
N LEU A 114 -1.75 2.45 14.51
CA LEU A 114 -2.23 3.66 15.19
C LEU A 114 -2.69 4.73 14.20
N LEU A 115 -1.99 4.90 13.08
CA LEU A 115 -2.39 5.83 12.02
C LEU A 115 -3.78 5.46 11.45
N PHE A 116 -4.04 4.17 11.20
CA PHE A 116 -5.37 3.72 10.81
C PHE A 116 -6.42 3.98 11.90
N LYS A 117 -6.15 3.55 13.14
CA LYS A 117 -7.09 3.68 14.26
C LYS A 117 -7.44 5.14 14.53
N ALA A 118 -6.44 6.01 14.65
CA ALA A 118 -6.65 7.42 14.94
C ALA A 118 -7.41 8.15 13.82
N SER A 119 -7.10 7.85 12.57
CA SER A 119 -7.81 8.43 11.42
C SER A 119 -9.28 8.04 11.37
N VAL A 120 -9.57 6.76 11.66
CA VAL A 120 -10.94 6.25 11.71
C VAL A 120 -11.69 6.82 12.90
N GLU A 121 -11.08 6.82 14.10
CA GLU A 121 -11.69 7.38 15.31
C GLU A 121 -11.99 8.87 15.14
N ALA A 122 -11.09 9.65 14.53
CA ALA A 122 -11.32 11.07 14.27
C ALA A 122 -12.54 11.29 13.35
N LEU A 123 -12.65 10.54 12.25
CA LEU A 123 -13.80 10.66 11.35
C LEU A 123 -15.10 10.19 11.98
N GLN A 124 -15.09 9.09 12.73
CA GLN A 124 -16.29 8.60 13.42
C GLN A 124 -16.74 9.55 14.52
N THR A 125 -15.80 10.16 15.27
CA THR A 125 -16.10 11.17 16.29
C THR A 125 -16.79 12.38 15.67
N VAL A 126 -16.21 12.92 14.59
CA VAL A 126 -16.83 14.04 13.86
C VAL A 126 -18.18 13.64 13.27
N GLY A 127 -18.29 12.45 12.68
CA GLY A 127 -19.55 11.93 12.15
C GLY A 127 -20.65 11.85 13.19
N LYS A 128 -20.32 11.31 14.36
CA LYS A 128 -21.27 11.17 15.48
C LYS A 128 -21.66 12.52 16.07
N ASN A 129 -20.68 13.36 16.38
CA ASN A 129 -20.91 14.61 17.12
C ASN A 129 -21.61 15.68 16.27
N ASN A 130 -21.22 15.81 14.98
CA ASN A 130 -21.73 16.88 14.15
C ASN A 130 -22.98 16.47 13.33
N PHE A 131 -23.17 15.18 13.08
CA PHE A 131 -24.22 14.71 12.16
C PHE A 131 -25.09 13.59 12.72
N GLY A 132 -24.74 13.01 13.88
CA GLY A 132 -25.41 11.82 14.42
C GLY A 132 -25.24 10.58 13.53
N LEU A 133 -24.13 10.48 12.79
CA LEU A 133 -23.89 9.45 11.78
C LEU A 133 -22.68 8.58 12.11
N SER A 134 -22.77 7.32 11.73
CA SER A 134 -21.65 6.37 11.63
C SER A 134 -21.30 6.16 10.17
N PHE A 135 -20.01 6.30 9.86
CA PHE A 135 -19.49 6.22 8.49
C PHE A 135 -18.98 4.82 8.12
N GLY A 136 -19.14 4.47 6.85
CA GLY A 136 -18.36 3.40 6.21
C GLY A 136 -17.10 4.00 5.60
N LEU A 137 -15.94 3.42 5.88
CA LEU A 137 -14.65 3.98 5.51
C LEU A 137 -13.78 2.91 4.85
N THR A 138 -13.07 3.27 3.78
CA THR A 138 -11.99 2.47 3.20
C THR A 138 -10.69 3.23 3.31
N GLY A 139 -9.80 2.78 4.20
CA GLY A 139 -8.50 3.39 4.43
C GLY A 139 -7.38 2.67 3.67
N VAL A 140 -6.45 3.44 3.10
CA VAL A 140 -5.28 2.95 2.36
C VAL A 140 -4.03 3.65 2.84
N LEU A 141 -3.07 2.88 3.36
CA LEU A 141 -1.78 3.39 3.80
C LEU A 141 -0.87 3.67 2.61
N HIS A 142 -0.34 4.86 2.54
CA HIS A 142 0.77 5.26 1.67
C HIS A 142 1.99 5.60 2.53
N THR A 143 3.18 5.20 2.07
CA THR A 143 4.44 5.41 2.80
C THR A 143 5.39 6.36 2.08
N HIS A 144 5.05 6.81 0.86
CA HIS A 144 5.96 7.59 0.02
C HIS A 144 5.29 8.80 -0.62
N LYS A 145 6.08 9.82 -0.88
CA LYS A 145 5.77 10.93 -1.77
C LYS A 145 6.00 10.52 -3.24
N ARG A 146 5.71 11.43 -4.17
CA ARG A 146 5.98 11.22 -5.59
C ARG A 146 7.47 11.10 -5.90
N ASP A 147 8.33 11.83 -5.22
CA ASP A 147 9.80 11.77 -5.29
C ASP A 147 10.41 10.54 -4.60
N LYS A 148 9.59 9.59 -4.15
CA LYS A 148 9.94 8.35 -3.44
C LYS A 148 10.47 8.55 -2.02
N GLY A 149 10.43 9.76 -1.47
CA GLY A 149 10.78 10.02 -0.08
C GLY A 149 9.79 9.36 0.91
N TYR A 150 10.29 8.90 2.06
CA TYR A 150 9.45 8.29 3.10
C TYR A 150 8.51 9.32 3.74
N HIS A 151 7.21 9.04 3.65
CA HIS A 151 6.16 9.95 4.07
C HIS A 151 4.87 9.19 4.39
N PRO A 152 4.75 8.64 5.61
CA PRO A 152 3.57 7.89 6.01
C PRO A 152 2.33 8.78 6.07
N HIS A 153 1.29 8.37 5.35
CA HIS A 153 -0.01 9.01 5.37
C HIS A 153 -1.09 8.01 4.96
N ILE A 154 -2.31 8.29 5.31
CA ILE A 154 -3.45 7.45 4.99
C ILE A 154 -4.46 8.23 4.16
N HIS A 155 -4.93 7.62 3.09
CA HIS A 155 -6.10 8.07 2.35
C HIS A 155 -7.32 7.29 2.81
N ILE A 156 -8.37 7.97 3.19
CA ILE A 156 -9.64 7.36 3.52
C ILE A 156 -10.69 7.82 2.51
N VAL A 157 -11.32 6.88 1.85
CA VAL A 157 -12.48 7.13 0.99
C VAL A 157 -13.73 6.81 1.79
N LEU A 158 -14.66 7.78 1.83
CA LEU A 158 -15.94 7.64 2.51
C LEU A 158 -17.09 8.13 1.62
N PRO A 159 -18.25 7.48 1.66
CA PRO A 159 -19.45 7.98 1.01
C PRO A 159 -19.95 9.26 1.70
N GLY A 160 -20.55 10.17 0.94
CA GLY A 160 -21.16 11.41 1.42
C GLY A 160 -22.49 11.17 2.15
N GLY A 161 -22.46 10.33 3.14
CA GLY A 161 -23.56 9.97 4.01
C GLY A 161 -23.16 8.88 4.99
N GLY A 162 -24.06 8.56 5.89
CA GLY A 162 -23.83 7.58 6.93
C GLY A 162 -25.14 6.98 7.45
N ILE A 163 -24.98 6.06 8.37
CA ILE A 163 -26.10 5.45 9.09
C ILE A 163 -26.32 6.23 10.38
N THR A 164 -27.57 6.55 10.69
CA THR A 164 -27.93 7.17 11.97
C THR A 164 -27.45 6.31 13.14
N THR A 165 -26.94 6.95 14.19
CA THR A 165 -26.41 6.25 15.38
C THR A 165 -27.49 5.62 16.25
N ASN A 166 -28.78 5.91 16.00
CA ASN A 166 -29.88 5.26 16.68
C ASN A 166 -29.96 3.77 16.29
N ARG A 167 -29.72 2.87 17.25
CA ARG A 167 -29.66 1.42 17.03
C ARG A 167 -31.01 0.80 16.62
N HIS A 168 -32.14 1.38 17.05
CA HIS A 168 -33.47 0.85 16.80
C HIS A 168 -34.01 1.22 15.41
N ASN A 169 -33.60 2.35 14.85
CA ASN A 169 -34.01 2.80 13.54
C ASN A 169 -32.86 3.34 12.72
N GLN A 170 -32.01 2.44 12.26
CA GLN A 170 -30.87 2.80 11.42
C GLN A 170 -31.32 3.15 10.00
N THR A 171 -31.26 4.41 9.65
CA THR A 171 -31.56 4.94 8.33
C THR A 171 -30.35 5.57 7.68
N TRP A 172 -30.33 5.61 6.37
CA TRP A 172 -29.32 6.37 5.62
C TRP A 172 -29.65 7.86 5.67
N LYS A 173 -28.66 8.67 5.98
CA LYS A 173 -28.72 10.12 5.86
C LYS A 173 -27.58 10.62 4.99
N THR A 174 -27.93 11.34 3.92
CA THR A 174 -26.95 11.97 3.03
C THR A 174 -26.40 13.23 3.66
N LEU A 175 -25.08 13.43 3.54
CA LEU A 175 -24.43 14.67 3.91
C LEU A 175 -24.69 15.74 2.84
N PRO A 176 -24.68 17.03 3.19
CA PRO A 176 -24.72 18.12 2.22
C PRO A 176 -23.64 17.95 1.15
N GLN A 177 -23.93 18.35 -0.10
CA GLN A 177 -22.93 18.24 -1.19
C GLN A 177 -21.66 19.05 -0.93
N ASN A 178 -21.81 20.14 -0.18
CA ASN A 178 -20.71 20.99 0.30
C ASN A 178 -20.23 20.56 1.70
N PHE A 179 -20.26 19.26 1.99
CA PHE A 179 -19.74 18.74 3.23
C PHE A 179 -18.30 19.17 3.41
N ILE A 180 -18.10 20.17 4.23
CA ILE A 180 -16.80 20.66 4.62
C ILE A 180 -16.68 20.43 6.13
N ILE A 181 -16.03 19.33 6.49
CA ILE A 181 -15.40 19.29 7.80
C ILE A 181 -14.25 20.29 7.72
N ASN A 182 -14.19 21.21 8.66
CA ASN A 182 -13.02 22.08 8.75
C ASN A 182 -11.77 21.20 8.89
N GLU A 183 -10.91 21.25 7.88
CA GLU A 183 -9.69 20.40 7.81
C GLU A 183 -8.80 20.63 9.04
N PHE A 184 -8.77 21.85 9.54
CA PHE A 184 -8.01 22.23 10.72
C PHE A 184 -8.54 21.57 11.99
N SER A 185 -9.86 21.61 12.20
CA SER A 185 -10.51 20.95 13.33
C SER A 185 -10.33 19.45 13.29
N LEU A 186 -10.46 18.85 12.08
CA LEU A 186 -10.24 17.42 11.89
C LEU A 186 -8.78 17.03 12.18
N ALA A 187 -7.82 17.82 11.72
CA ALA A 187 -6.40 17.60 12.00
C ALA A 187 -6.07 17.69 13.49
N THR A 188 -6.72 18.61 14.21
CA THR A 188 -6.57 18.76 15.66
C THR A 188 -7.10 17.54 16.43
N VAL A 189 -8.29 17.07 16.06
CA VAL A 189 -8.89 15.84 16.64
C VAL A 189 -8.00 14.64 16.35
N PHE A 190 -7.58 14.46 15.10
CA PHE A 190 -6.69 13.38 14.69
C PHE A 190 -5.37 13.40 15.48
N ARG A 191 -4.72 14.57 15.60
CA ARG A 191 -3.48 14.72 16.35
C ARG A 191 -3.64 14.29 17.81
N GLY A 192 -4.68 14.77 18.48
CA GLY A 192 -4.96 14.44 19.89
C GLY A 192 -5.13 12.94 20.09
N ILE A 193 -5.95 12.31 19.26
CA ILE A 193 -6.18 10.86 19.30
C ILE A 193 -4.89 10.08 19.00
N PHE A 194 -4.15 10.46 17.96
CA PHE A 194 -2.94 9.75 17.55
C PHE A 194 -1.86 9.82 18.65
N LEU A 195 -1.59 11.01 19.21
CA LEU A 195 -0.59 11.17 20.26
C LEU A 195 -0.97 10.44 21.54
N ARG A 196 -2.25 10.44 21.92
CA ARG A 196 -2.77 9.64 23.04
C ARG A 196 -2.48 8.15 22.81
N MET A 197 -2.82 7.63 21.65
CA MET A 197 -2.57 6.22 21.33
C MET A 197 -1.08 5.87 21.29
N VAL A 198 -0.21 6.76 20.81
CA VAL A 198 1.25 6.55 20.83
C VAL A 198 1.76 6.50 22.28
N PHE A 199 1.28 7.38 23.13
CA PHE A 199 1.62 7.39 24.56
C PHE A 199 1.20 6.09 25.26
N GLU A 200 -0.02 5.60 24.97
CA GLU A 200 -0.55 4.31 25.49
C GLU A 200 0.33 3.09 25.08
N GLN A 201 1.09 3.21 23.99
CA GLN A 201 2.03 2.17 23.56
C GLN A 201 3.46 2.35 24.12
N SER A 202 3.66 3.32 25.01
CA SER A 202 4.98 3.65 25.57
C SER A 202 6.07 3.92 24.51
N ILE A 203 5.67 4.44 23.35
CA ILE A 203 6.60 4.82 22.29
C ILE A 203 7.06 6.26 22.56
N PRO A 204 8.38 6.50 22.66
CA PRO A 204 8.89 7.84 22.92
C PRO A 204 8.56 8.78 21.75
N LEU A 205 8.01 9.92 22.08
CA LEU A 205 7.71 10.97 21.11
C LEU A 205 8.98 11.79 20.81
N PRO A 206 9.23 12.12 19.54
CA PRO A 206 10.35 12.98 19.17
C PRO A 206 10.13 14.41 19.70
N TYR A 207 11.22 15.13 19.89
CA TYR A 207 11.17 16.55 20.24
C TYR A 207 10.67 17.39 19.06
N GLY A 208 10.00 18.51 19.34
CA GLY A 208 9.63 19.48 18.32
C GLY A 208 8.44 19.08 17.44
N ILE A 209 7.58 18.16 17.88
CA ILE A 209 6.35 17.83 17.13
C ILE A 209 5.50 19.09 16.97
N PRO A 210 5.12 19.46 15.72
CA PRO A 210 4.33 20.66 15.47
C PRO A 210 2.96 20.60 16.14
N LYS A 211 2.48 21.75 16.61
CA LYS A 211 1.13 21.87 17.18
C LYS A 211 0.04 21.67 16.13
N GLN A 212 0.31 22.09 14.90
CA GLN A 212 -0.62 21.99 13.78
C GLN A 212 -0.23 20.82 12.84
N TRP A 213 -1.19 19.93 12.62
CA TRP A 213 -1.04 18.83 11.67
C TRP A 213 -1.89 19.11 10.43
N VAL A 214 -1.70 18.29 9.39
CA VAL A 214 -2.37 18.47 8.12
C VAL A 214 -3.36 17.33 7.90
N SER A 215 -4.62 17.69 7.70
CA SER A 215 -5.60 16.85 7.02
C SER A 215 -6.08 17.55 5.75
N ASN A 216 -6.53 16.79 4.79
CA ASN A 216 -7.08 17.35 3.55
C ASN A 216 -8.32 16.57 3.14
N ILE A 217 -9.37 17.27 2.74
CA ILE A 217 -10.64 16.69 2.33
C ILE A 217 -10.94 17.11 0.91
N ARG A 218 -11.22 16.15 0.03
CA ARG A 218 -11.57 16.42 -1.37
C ARG A 218 -12.81 15.66 -1.78
N ASN A 219 -13.70 16.36 -2.46
CA ASN A 219 -14.78 15.72 -3.18
C ASN A 219 -14.19 14.94 -4.37
N VAL A 220 -14.54 13.66 -4.50
CA VAL A 220 -14.02 12.74 -5.53
C VAL A 220 -15.14 12.16 -6.40
N GLY A 221 -16.25 12.87 -6.50
CA GLY A 221 -17.41 12.51 -7.30
C GLY A 221 -18.07 11.22 -6.81
N ARG A 222 -18.35 10.29 -7.70
CA ARG A 222 -19.00 9.01 -7.39
C ARG A 222 -18.09 7.94 -6.77
N GLY A 223 -16.84 8.28 -6.45
CA GLY A 223 -15.87 7.40 -5.77
C GLY A 223 -15.04 6.52 -6.70
N GLU A 224 -15.51 6.18 -7.90
CA GLU A 224 -14.82 5.29 -8.84
C GLU A 224 -13.40 5.76 -9.19
N LYS A 225 -13.25 7.05 -9.50
CA LYS A 225 -11.93 7.65 -9.82
C LYS A 225 -10.97 7.56 -8.65
N ALA A 226 -11.45 7.74 -7.40
CA ALA A 226 -10.65 7.62 -6.20
C ALA A 226 -10.22 6.16 -5.97
N LEU A 227 -11.12 5.21 -6.09
CA LEU A 227 -10.78 3.78 -5.96
C LEU A 227 -9.79 3.35 -7.03
N LYS A 228 -9.97 3.79 -8.29
CA LYS A 228 -9.01 3.52 -9.37
C LYS A 228 -7.64 4.16 -9.12
N TYR A 229 -7.60 5.36 -8.55
CA TYR A 229 -6.37 5.99 -8.10
C TYR A 229 -5.68 5.15 -7.02
N LEU A 230 -6.41 4.75 -5.97
CA LEU A 230 -5.87 3.98 -4.87
C LEU A 230 -5.42 2.57 -5.29
N SER A 231 -6.14 1.89 -6.18
CA SER A 231 -5.79 0.55 -6.66
C SER A 231 -4.39 0.49 -7.27
N ARG A 232 -3.95 1.58 -7.93
CA ARG A 232 -2.62 1.67 -8.54
C ARG A 232 -1.48 1.62 -7.54
N TYR A 233 -1.73 2.00 -6.27
CA TYR A 233 -0.70 2.05 -5.22
C TYR A 233 -0.70 0.84 -4.31
N LEU A 234 -1.74 -0.02 -4.39
CA LEU A 234 -1.90 -1.12 -3.44
C LEU A 234 -0.92 -2.27 -3.65
N TYR A 235 -0.71 -2.62 -4.91
CA TYR A 235 0.04 -3.81 -5.30
C TYR A 235 1.15 -3.51 -6.31
N ARG A 236 1.56 -2.26 -6.39
CA ARG A 236 2.75 -1.87 -7.16
C ARG A 236 3.89 -1.55 -6.21
N GLY A 237 5.11 -1.85 -6.64
CA GLY A 237 6.30 -1.30 -6.01
C GLY A 237 6.27 0.24 -6.03
N VAL A 238 7.11 0.85 -5.22
CA VAL A 238 7.20 2.32 -5.09
C VAL A 238 7.58 2.99 -6.41
N ILE A 239 8.29 2.28 -7.27
CA ILE A 239 8.74 2.74 -8.59
C ILE A 239 8.43 1.68 -9.64
N SER A 240 8.19 2.10 -10.87
CA SER A 240 8.18 1.21 -12.05
C SER A 240 9.60 1.03 -12.56
N GLU A 241 9.96 -0.16 -13.05
CA GLU A 241 11.26 -0.36 -13.70
C GLU A 241 11.45 0.54 -14.93
N ASN A 242 10.38 0.92 -15.62
CA ASN A 242 10.41 1.87 -16.73
C ASN A 242 10.80 3.30 -16.30
N ASP A 243 10.71 3.58 -15.01
CA ASP A 243 11.10 4.89 -14.45
C ASP A 243 12.54 4.91 -13.97
N ILE A 244 13.24 3.78 -13.98
CA ILE A 244 14.70 3.68 -13.71
C ILE A 244 15.42 3.80 -15.06
N LEU A 245 16.01 4.96 -15.31
CA LEU A 245 16.55 5.33 -16.62
C LEU A 245 17.95 4.77 -16.85
N SER A 246 18.85 4.97 -15.88
CA SER A 246 20.24 4.54 -15.99
C SER A 246 20.89 4.26 -14.63
N ASP A 247 21.97 3.48 -14.66
CA ASP A 247 22.92 3.30 -13.57
C ASP A 247 24.31 3.57 -14.15
N GLN A 248 24.93 4.66 -13.76
CA GLN A 248 26.25 5.09 -14.24
C GLN A 248 27.12 5.50 -13.06
N GLN A 249 28.31 4.93 -12.95
CA GLN A 249 29.27 5.25 -11.89
C GLN A 249 28.69 5.19 -10.47
N GLY A 250 27.83 4.22 -10.19
CA GLY A 250 27.18 4.07 -8.88
C GLY A 250 26.04 5.06 -8.61
N GLN A 251 25.59 5.78 -9.64
CA GLN A 251 24.50 6.74 -9.59
C GLN A 251 23.31 6.25 -10.41
N VAL A 252 22.17 6.03 -9.76
CA VAL A 252 20.91 5.71 -10.41
C VAL A 252 20.18 6.99 -10.76
N THR A 253 19.80 7.12 -12.04
CA THR A 253 18.92 8.17 -12.52
C THR A 253 17.52 7.60 -12.70
N PHE A 254 16.53 8.22 -12.08
CA PHE A 254 15.13 7.82 -12.20
C PHE A 254 14.23 9.03 -12.41
N ARG A 255 13.07 8.78 -13.03
CA ARG A 255 12.05 9.82 -13.26
C ARG A 255 10.89 9.70 -12.28
N TYR A 256 10.29 10.83 -11.97
CA TYR A 256 9.08 10.92 -11.16
C TYR A 256 8.23 12.11 -11.61
N GLN A 257 6.93 12.08 -11.32
CA GLN A 257 6.07 13.22 -11.57
C GLN A 257 6.08 14.17 -10.37
N ASP A 258 6.53 15.39 -10.57
CA ASP A 258 6.50 16.40 -9.51
C ASP A 258 5.08 16.70 -9.02
N SER A 259 4.93 16.97 -7.74
CA SER A 259 3.61 17.15 -7.12
C SER A 259 2.98 18.50 -7.39
N GLN A 260 3.79 19.53 -7.60
CA GLN A 260 3.34 20.91 -7.84
C GLN A 260 3.17 21.17 -9.34
N THR A 261 4.23 20.97 -10.09
CA THR A 261 4.26 21.27 -11.54
C THR A 261 3.53 20.24 -12.39
N LYS A 262 3.31 19.01 -11.86
CA LYS A 262 2.78 17.84 -12.59
C LYS A 262 3.65 17.38 -13.77
N LYS A 263 4.82 17.99 -13.97
CA LYS A 263 5.79 17.61 -15.01
C LYS A 263 6.59 16.38 -14.58
N MET A 264 7.09 15.66 -15.56
CA MET A 264 8.04 14.58 -15.32
C MET A 264 9.42 15.17 -15.09
N GLU A 265 10.01 14.84 -13.95
CA GLU A 265 11.34 15.25 -13.55
C GLU A 265 12.25 14.05 -13.35
N THR A 266 13.56 14.28 -13.38
CA THR A 266 14.56 13.27 -13.12
C THR A 266 15.33 13.57 -11.84
N LYS A 267 15.72 12.51 -11.11
CA LYS A 267 16.55 12.60 -9.92
C LYS A 267 17.69 11.61 -10.02
N LYS A 268 18.91 12.07 -9.67
CA LYS A 268 20.09 11.22 -9.52
C LYS A 268 20.29 10.92 -8.04
N GLN A 269 20.66 9.69 -7.73
CA GLN A 269 20.93 9.24 -6.35
C GLN A 269 21.94 8.11 -6.35
N VAL A 270 22.79 8.04 -5.33
CA VAL A 270 23.69 6.91 -5.12
C VAL A 270 22.89 5.61 -5.12
N ALA A 271 23.34 4.60 -5.87
CA ALA A 271 22.59 3.37 -6.11
C ALA A 271 22.20 2.63 -4.81
N VAL A 272 23.12 2.58 -3.85
CA VAL A 272 22.87 1.97 -2.53
C VAL A 272 21.78 2.72 -1.77
N ASP A 273 21.82 4.05 -1.77
CA ASP A 273 20.82 4.90 -1.11
C ASP A 273 19.47 4.85 -1.82
N PHE A 274 19.46 4.68 -3.14
CA PHE A 274 18.25 4.46 -3.93
C PHE A 274 17.58 3.14 -3.53
N ILE A 275 18.34 2.03 -3.48
CA ILE A 275 17.80 0.72 -3.04
C ILE A 275 17.28 0.80 -1.60
N TRP A 276 18.07 1.40 -0.70
CA TRP A 276 17.66 1.64 0.69
C TRP A 276 16.37 2.45 0.78
N GLY A 277 16.26 3.54 -0.02
CA GLY A 277 15.06 4.34 -0.13
C GLY A 277 13.81 3.51 -0.50
N LEU A 278 13.94 2.57 -1.45
CA LEU A 278 12.85 1.66 -1.82
C LEU A 278 12.49 0.70 -0.67
N LEU A 279 13.48 0.20 0.07
CA LEU A 279 13.25 -0.73 1.18
C LEU A 279 12.49 -0.11 2.34
N LYS A 280 12.65 1.20 2.59
CA LYS A 280 11.88 1.92 3.62
C LYS A 280 10.35 1.81 3.43
N HIS A 281 9.90 1.47 2.23
CA HIS A 281 8.47 1.31 1.90
C HIS A 281 7.98 -0.14 1.99
N VAL A 282 8.85 -1.07 2.32
CA VAL A 282 8.49 -2.47 2.53
C VAL A 282 7.76 -2.59 3.86
N LEU A 283 6.51 -2.99 3.81
CA LEU A 283 5.68 -3.12 4.99
C LEU A 283 6.01 -4.38 5.81
N PRO A 284 5.78 -4.37 7.12
CA PRO A 284 5.92 -5.55 7.97
C PRO A 284 5.13 -6.74 7.43
N ARG A 285 5.59 -7.98 7.77
CA ARG A 285 4.92 -9.21 7.36
C ARG A 285 3.48 -9.23 7.88
N GLY A 286 2.53 -9.61 7.00
CA GLY A 286 1.11 -9.70 7.37
C GLY A 286 0.40 -8.34 7.48
N PHE A 287 1.09 -7.22 7.42
CA PHE A 287 0.47 -5.91 7.55
C PHE A 287 -0.51 -5.64 6.39
N ARG A 288 -1.76 -5.32 6.71
CA ARG A 288 -2.80 -4.98 5.74
C ARG A 288 -2.71 -3.50 5.39
N ARG A 289 -2.34 -3.23 4.12
CA ARG A 289 -2.26 -1.87 3.57
C ARG A 289 -3.62 -1.20 3.39
N VAL A 290 -4.67 -1.99 3.23
CA VAL A 290 -6.06 -1.55 3.05
C VAL A 290 -6.92 -2.11 4.15
N ARG A 291 -7.83 -1.28 4.68
CA ARG A 291 -8.79 -1.69 5.71
C ARG A 291 -10.13 -1.01 5.48
N ASP A 292 -11.19 -1.79 5.59
CA ASP A 292 -12.57 -1.29 5.55
C ASP A 292 -13.13 -1.22 6.96
N TYR A 293 -13.94 -0.19 7.24
CA TYR A 293 -14.50 0.09 8.57
C TYR A 293 -15.99 0.47 8.47
N GLY A 294 -16.66 0.44 9.63
CA GLY A 294 -18.10 0.72 9.71
C GLY A 294 -18.91 -0.22 8.84
N PHE A 295 -19.90 0.26 8.15
CA PHE A 295 -20.77 -0.57 7.31
C PHE A 295 -20.09 -1.11 6.03
N LEU A 296 -18.84 -0.67 5.70
CA LEU A 296 -18.03 -1.26 4.63
C LEU A 296 -17.16 -2.43 5.09
N HIS A 297 -17.02 -2.64 6.41
CA HIS A 297 -16.25 -3.76 6.96
C HIS A 297 -16.85 -5.11 6.58
N GLY A 298 -16.01 -6.12 6.37
CA GLY A 298 -16.46 -7.44 5.93
C GLY A 298 -17.51 -8.08 6.82
N ASN A 299 -17.45 -7.87 8.15
CA ASN A 299 -18.45 -8.39 9.09
C ASN A 299 -19.79 -7.62 9.02
N ALA A 300 -19.83 -6.47 8.39
CA ALA A 300 -21.04 -5.64 8.24
C ALA A 300 -21.75 -5.85 6.88
N HIS A 301 -21.48 -6.96 6.19
CA HIS A 301 -22.05 -7.23 4.85
C HIS A 301 -23.58 -7.17 4.80
N LYS A 302 -24.27 -7.61 5.85
CA LYS A 302 -25.73 -7.52 5.96
C LYS A 302 -26.20 -6.06 5.97
N THR A 303 -25.51 -5.20 6.72
CA THR A 303 -25.81 -3.76 6.78
C THR A 303 -25.57 -3.09 5.43
N LEU A 304 -24.45 -3.39 4.78
CA LEU A 304 -24.15 -2.85 3.45
C LEU A 304 -25.21 -3.27 2.42
N LYS A 305 -25.61 -4.55 2.43
CA LYS A 305 -26.64 -5.07 1.53
C LYS A 305 -27.99 -4.39 1.73
N ARG A 306 -28.37 -4.17 3.01
CA ARG A 306 -29.58 -3.40 3.36
C ARG A 306 -29.51 -1.96 2.83
N LEU A 307 -28.37 -1.28 2.97
CA LEU A 307 -28.17 0.07 2.43
C LEU A 307 -28.27 0.09 0.90
N GLN A 308 -27.67 -0.88 0.23
CA GLN A 308 -27.74 -1.01 -1.22
C GLN A 308 -29.19 -1.18 -1.72
N LEU A 309 -29.98 -1.98 -1.02
CA LEU A 309 -31.43 -2.13 -1.31
C LEU A 309 -32.19 -0.82 -1.07
N MET A 310 -31.99 -0.16 0.08
CA MET A 310 -32.64 1.12 0.41
C MET A 310 -32.32 2.20 -0.62
N LEU A 311 -31.07 2.23 -1.10
CA LEU A 311 -30.57 3.21 -2.08
C LEU A 311 -30.76 2.75 -3.54
N ARG A 312 -31.46 1.64 -3.77
CA ARG A 312 -31.75 1.07 -5.09
C ARG A 312 -30.49 0.90 -5.96
N VAL A 313 -29.39 0.40 -5.35
CA VAL A 313 -28.14 0.13 -6.08
C VAL A 313 -28.36 -0.97 -7.10
N LYS A 314 -28.12 -0.70 -8.37
CA LYS A 314 -28.05 -1.72 -9.41
C LYS A 314 -26.71 -2.43 -9.30
N LEU A 315 -26.69 -3.62 -8.70
CA LEU A 315 -25.48 -4.45 -8.67
C LEU A 315 -25.20 -5.01 -10.06
N PRO A 316 -23.92 -5.02 -10.49
CA PRO A 316 -23.57 -5.62 -11.77
C PRO A 316 -23.90 -7.12 -11.74
N THR A 317 -24.59 -7.58 -12.77
CA THR A 317 -24.99 -8.98 -12.93
C THR A 317 -23.87 -9.88 -13.47
N LYS A 318 -22.80 -9.29 -13.97
CA LYS A 318 -21.68 -10.05 -14.53
C LYS A 318 -20.69 -10.49 -13.43
N PRO A 319 -20.32 -11.78 -13.42
CA PRO A 319 -19.25 -12.23 -12.54
C PRO A 319 -17.97 -11.47 -12.88
N VAL A 320 -17.12 -11.29 -11.87
CA VAL A 320 -15.77 -10.76 -12.03
C VAL A 320 -15.03 -11.66 -13.03
N VAL A 321 -14.83 -11.18 -14.24
CA VAL A 321 -14.09 -11.92 -15.26
C VAL A 321 -12.65 -12.01 -14.80
N LYS A 322 -12.15 -13.22 -14.55
CA LYS A 322 -10.71 -13.45 -14.45
C LYS A 322 -10.10 -13.03 -15.78
N GLU A 323 -9.07 -12.19 -15.73
CA GLU A 323 -8.27 -11.94 -16.93
C GLU A 323 -7.72 -13.29 -17.43
N MET A 324 -8.21 -13.74 -18.55
CA MET A 324 -7.73 -14.94 -19.21
C MET A 324 -6.45 -14.58 -19.96
N ILE A 325 -5.46 -15.43 -19.85
CA ILE A 325 -4.24 -15.30 -20.65
C ILE A 325 -4.60 -15.71 -22.08
N THR A 326 -4.49 -14.78 -23.02
CA THR A 326 -4.86 -15.02 -24.41
C THR A 326 -3.65 -15.42 -25.26
N CYS A 327 -3.87 -16.33 -26.20
CA CYS A 327 -2.88 -16.73 -27.20
C CYS A 327 -2.48 -15.50 -28.05
N PRO A 328 -1.18 -15.20 -28.20
CA PRO A 328 -0.75 -14.07 -29.02
C PRO A 328 -1.01 -14.28 -30.53
N VAL A 329 -1.17 -15.54 -30.97
CA VAL A 329 -1.38 -15.91 -32.37
C VAL A 329 -2.86 -15.84 -32.74
N CYS A 330 -3.73 -16.61 -32.10
CA CYS A 330 -5.14 -16.73 -32.47
C CYS A 330 -6.12 -16.05 -31.51
N LYS A 331 -5.63 -15.41 -30.44
CA LYS A 331 -6.41 -14.67 -29.43
C LYS A 331 -7.38 -15.50 -28.55
N HIS A 332 -7.43 -16.81 -28.72
CA HIS A 332 -8.17 -17.72 -27.84
C HIS A 332 -7.49 -17.85 -26.47
N GLU A 333 -8.18 -18.41 -25.50
CA GLU A 333 -7.65 -18.65 -24.15
C GLU A 333 -6.45 -19.62 -24.19
N LEU A 334 -5.41 -19.30 -23.41
CA LEU A 334 -4.31 -20.22 -23.16
C LEU A 334 -4.63 -21.08 -21.94
N ILE A 335 -4.47 -22.38 -22.08
CA ILE A 335 -4.63 -23.36 -21.02
C ILE A 335 -3.30 -23.49 -20.27
N ILE A 336 -3.34 -23.35 -18.95
CA ILE A 336 -2.20 -23.64 -18.08
C ILE A 336 -2.25 -25.11 -17.71
N GLU A 337 -1.31 -25.89 -18.23
CA GLU A 337 -1.26 -27.34 -18.03
C GLU A 337 -0.45 -27.69 -16.78
N HIS A 338 0.74 -27.13 -16.64
CA HIS A 338 1.63 -27.42 -15.52
C HIS A 338 2.19 -26.15 -14.89
N VAL A 339 2.27 -26.17 -13.56
CA VAL A 339 2.91 -25.11 -12.78
C VAL A 339 4.02 -25.73 -11.94
N LEU A 340 5.26 -25.31 -12.19
CA LEU A 340 6.48 -25.82 -11.55
C LEU A 340 7.11 -24.73 -10.66
N PRO A 341 6.61 -24.52 -9.45
CA PRO A 341 7.14 -23.50 -8.56
C PRO A 341 8.49 -23.92 -7.98
N LYS A 342 9.42 -22.97 -7.88
CA LYS A 342 10.71 -23.14 -7.18
C LYS A 342 10.74 -22.29 -5.91
N ARG A 343 11.43 -22.79 -4.88
CA ARG A 343 11.67 -21.95 -3.69
C ARG A 343 12.57 -20.78 -4.06
N ILE A 344 12.19 -19.58 -3.62
CA ILE A 344 13.02 -18.38 -3.78
C ILE A 344 14.31 -18.58 -2.98
N PRO A 345 15.50 -18.46 -3.63
CA PRO A 345 16.78 -18.54 -2.95
C PRO A 345 16.90 -17.51 -1.83
N ILE A 346 17.62 -17.87 -0.79
CA ILE A 346 17.82 -17.02 0.39
C ILE A 346 19.26 -16.50 0.37
N HIS A 347 19.46 -15.30 -0.18
CA HIS A 347 20.79 -14.68 -0.27
C HIS A 347 21.07 -13.77 0.91
N PHE A 348 20.14 -12.88 1.23
CA PHE A 348 20.32 -11.85 2.25
C PHE A 348 20.09 -12.37 3.67
N ARG A 349 19.16 -13.32 3.87
CA ARG A 349 18.85 -13.86 5.20
C ARG A 349 19.96 -14.77 5.76
N LEU A 350 20.54 -15.63 4.92
CA LEU A 350 21.58 -16.55 5.35
C LEU A 350 22.91 -15.85 5.66
N ARG A 351 23.33 -14.93 4.80
CA ARG A 351 24.56 -14.15 5.02
C ARG A 351 24.56 -13.40 6.36
N TYR A 352 23.41 -12.83 6.72
CA TYR A 352 23.29 -12.12 7.99
C TYR A 352 23.46 -13.02 9.22
N HIS A 353 22.92 -14.24 9.18
CA HIS A 353 23.07 -15.19 10.32
C HIS A 353 24.52 -15.68 10.50
N VAL A 354 25.27 -15.84 9.43
CA VAL A 354 26.69 -16.25 9.50
C VAL A 354 27.53 -15.11 10.08
N GLU A 355 27.34 -13.89 9.62
CA GLU A 355 28.10 -12.73 10.10
C GLU A 355 27.83 -12.40 11.58
N ASN A 356 26.56 -12.53 12.05
CA ASN A 356 26.24 -12.32 13.47
C ASN A 356 26.72 -13.43 14.39
N LYS A 357 26.96 -14.66 13.89
CA LYS A 357 27.55 -15.73 14.69
C LYS A 357 29.05 -15.60 14.83
N THR A 358 29.71 -14.94 13.90
CA THR A 358 31.15 -14.70 13.92
C THR A 358 31.54 -13.50 14.80
N THR A 359 30.55 -12.63 15.14
CA THR A 359 30.81 -11.45 16.00
C THR A 359 30.54 -11.72 17.49
N VAL A 360 30.17 -12.93 17.86
CA VAL A 360 30.08 -13.35 19.28
C VAL A 360 31.33 -14.15 19.62
N LEU A 361 32.24 -13.46 20.22
CA LEU A 361 33.27 -13.75 21.22
C LEU A 361 34.71 -13.41 20.80
N PRO A 362 35.38 -12.59 21.55
CA PRO A 362 36.58 -13.05 22.24
C PRO A 362 36.21 -13.44 23.67
N LEU A 363 36.34 -14.70 23.97
CA LEU A 363 36.57 -15.17 25.33
C LEU A 363 37.84 -14.51 25.84
N VAL A 364 37.72 -13.70 26.87
CA VAL A 364 38.85 -13.25 27.68
C VAL A 364 39.33 -14.48 28.45
N PRO A 365 40.58 -14.87 28.33
CA PRO A 365 41.13 -15.85 29.26
C PRO A 365 41.37 -15.18 30.61
N THR A 366 41.06 -15.91 31.65
CA THR A 366 41.30 -15.69 33.08
C THR A 366 42.63 -15.10 33.40
#